data_2ac9e3d8fb6b30197f0c193697635bb7
#
_entry.id   2ac9e3d8fb6b30197f0c193697635bb7
#
_cell.length_a   1.000
_cell.length_b   1.000
_cell.length_c   1.000
_cell.angle_alpha   90.00
_cell.angle_beta   90.00
_cell.angle_gamma   90.00
#
_symmetry.space_group_name_H-M   'P 1'
#
loop_
_entity.id
_entity.type
_entity.pdbx_description
1 polymer ?
#
loop_
_entity_poly.entity_id
_entity_poly.type
_entity_poly.pdbx_seq_one_letter_code
_entity_poly.pdbx_strand_id
1 'polypeptide(L)'
;MGETTRRPRRGDDPPPGDGPPATRPSATGRTLGHFACFRLGAPFWELPPTDRGKALRVWAAGARSVPGRTSLYQLYPTRAEADLLVWAAAMADDPAAPDELFRELGRAAARARRWLEPGLTFWGLTRPSPYVREASKTAIDPLADERARYLVVYPFVKTHDWFRLDLDRRRELMGEHIRVGRRHGDVRQLLLYSFGLQDQDFVVVYETPDLALFSDLVHELRATEARAYTARDTPILTGVRRTVDDLVEMWC
;
A
#
# COMPACT_ATOMS: atom_id res chain seq x y z
N MET A 1 -23.30 21.40 72.46
CA MET A 1 -23.64 22.13 71.23
C MET A 1 -22.39 22.16 70.36
N GLY A 2 -22.29 21.23 69.44
CA GLY A 2 -21.14 21.10 68.52
C GLY A 2 -21.69 21.06 67.09
N GLU A 3 -21.40 22.11 66.37
CA GLU A 3 -21.85 22.32 64.99
C GLU A 3 -20.83 21.64 64.04
N THR A 4 -21.27 20.58 63.40
CA THR A 4 -20.42 19.80 62.46
C THR A 4 -20.65 20.40 61.06
N THR A 5 -19.68 21.20 60.60
CA THR A 5 -19.64 21.73 59.24
C THR A 5 -19.38 20.58 58.25
N ARG A 6 -20.41 20.20 57.49
CA ARG A 6 -20.27 19.30 56.32
C ARG A 6 -19.50 20.00 55.21
N ARG A 7 -18.38 19.40 54.76
CA ARG A 7 -17.70 19.74 53.49
C ARG A 7 -18.62 19.40 52.31
N PRO A 8 -18.68 20.26 51.28
CA PRO A 8 -19.42 19.95 50.07
C PRO A 8 -18.73 18.81 49.31
N ARG A 9 -19.51 17.83 48.85
CA ARG A 9 -19.07 16.78 47.92
C ARG A 9 -18.70 17.45 46.61
N ARG A 10 -17.55 17.07 46.05
CA ARG A 10 -17.18 17.41 44.66
C ARG A 10 -18.29 16.93 43.73
N GLY A 11 -18.75 17.85 42.91
CA GLY A 11 -19.78 17.58 41.92
C GLY A 11 -19.30 16.51 40.92
N ASP A 12 -20.26 15.65 40.60
CA ASP A 12 -20.11 14.70 39.49
C ASP A 12 -19.99 15.53 38.20
N ASP A 13 -18.78 15.52 37.60
CA ASP A 13 -18.63 15.98 36.25
C ASP A 13 -19.40 15.02 35.33
N PRO A 14 -20.25 15.53 34.43
CA PRO A 14 -20.92 14.68 33.47
C PRO A 14 -19.88 13.95 32.61
N PRO A 15 -20.17 12.69 32.17
CA PRO A 15 -19.29 11.98 31.28
C PRO A 15 -19.06 12.82 30.01
N PRO A 16 -17.86 12.76 29.38
CA PRO A 16 -17.57 13.49 28.15
C PRO A 16 -18.67 13.13 27.13
N GLY A 17 -19.41 14.14 26.72
CA GLY A 17 -20.51 13.98 25.77
C GLY A 17 -20.00 13.35 24.49
N ASP A 18 -20.77 12.40 23.95
CA ASP A 18 -20.62 11.87 22.61
C ASP A 18 -20.47 13.04 21.63
N GLY A 19 -19.24 13.24 21.15
CA GLY A 19 -19.00 14.15 20.04
C GLY A 19 -19.88 13.70 18.86
N PRO A 20 -20.33 14.61 17.98
CA PRO A 20 -21.20 14.25 16.88
C PRO A 20 -20.57 13.07 16.13
N PRO A 21 -21.36 12.04 15.75
CA PRO A 21 -20.84 10.88 15.08
C PRO A 21 -20.05 11.36 13.88
N ALA A 22 -18.80 10.92 13.76
CA ALA A 22 -17.94 11.26 12.65
C ALA A 22 -18.75 10.99 11.37
N THR A 23 -19.16 12.06 10.69
CA THR A 23 -19.86 11.97 9.41
C THR A 23 -19.04 11.08 8.52
N ARG A 24 -19.57 9.91 8.15
CA ARG A 24 -18.96 9.05 7.15
C ARG A 24 -18.67 9.93 5.92
N PRO A 25 -17.41 10.00 5.44
CA PRO A 25 -17.13 10.71 4.20
C PRO A 25 -18.07 10.13 3.14
N SER A 26 -18.78 11.01 2.45
CA SER A 26 -19.57 10.72 1.26
C SER A 26 -18.76 9.82 0.33
N ALA A 27 -19.38 8.76 -0.19
CA ALA A 27 -18.82 7.71 -1.00
C ALA A 27 -18.17 8.24 -2.30
N THR A 28 -16.94 8.66 -2.22
CA THR A 28 -16.03 8.55 -3.36
C THR A 28 -15.44 7.14 -3.25
N GLY A 29 -15.66 6.31 -4.26
CA GLY A 29 -15.38 4.88 -4.26
C GLY A 29 -14.04 4.51 -3.62
N ARG A 30 -14.07 3.58 -2.66
CA ARG A 30 -12.85 3.03 -2.06
C ARG A 30 -12.29 1.96 -2.96
N THR A 31 -10.96 1.94 -3.09
CA THR A 31 -10.25 0.87 -3.78
C THR A 31 -9.37 0.14 -2.77
N LEU A 32 -9.42 -1.18 -2.81
CA LEU A 32 -8.46 -2.03 -2.13
C LEU A 32 -7.26 -2.26 -3.06
N GLY A 33 -6.04 -2.00 -2.59
CA GLY A 33 -4.81 -2.37 -3.27
C GLY A 33 -4.10 -3.47 -2.49
N HIS A 34 -3.69 -4.54 -3.17
CA HIS A 34 -3.00 -5.69 -2.60
C HIS A 34 -1.75 -6.02 -3.40
N PHE A 35 -0.63 -6.16 -2.72
CA PHE A 35 0.68 -6.51 -3.26
C PHE A 35 1.10 -7.86 -2.68
N ALA A 36 1.38 -8.84 -3.54
CA ALA A 36 1.85 -10.16 -3.13
C ALA A 36 3.16 -10.51 -3.83
N CYS A 37 4.18 -10.84 -3.04
CA CYS A 37 5.46 -11.32 -3.54
C CYS A 37 5.43 -12.83 -3.67
N PHE A 38 6.16 -13.34 -4.67
CA PHE A 38 6.33 -14.76 -4.91
C PHE A 38 7.78 -15.08 -5.20
N ARG A 39 8.21 -16.24 -4.70
CA ARG A 39 9.49 -16.84 -5.04
C ARG A 39 9.27 -18.03 -5.96
N LEU A 40 10.12 -18.18 -6.97
CA LEU A 40 10.17 -19.37 -7.81
C LEU A 40 10.92 -20.46 -7.05
N GLY A 41 10.20 -21.51 -6.60
CA GLY A 41 10.76 -22.59 -5.82
C GLY A 41 11.63 -23.54 -6.66
N ALA A 42 12.40 -24.41 -5.99
CA ALA A 42 13.21 -25.42 -6.66
C ALA A 42 12.43 -26.25 -7.69
N PRO A 43 11.17 -26.70 -7.43
CA PRO A 43 10.39 -27.44 -8.42
C PRO A 43 10.11 -26.67 -9.73
N PHE A 44 10.14 -25.35 -9.72
CA PHE A 44 10.05 -24.54 -10.95
C PHE A 44 11.34 -24.68 -11.79
N TRP A 45 12.48 -24.58 -11.15
CA TRP A 45 13.78 -24.61 -11.83
C TRP A 45 14.16 -26.01 -12.35
N GLU A 46 13.58 -27.06 -11.77
CA GLU A 46 13.72 -28.45 -12.24
C GLU A 46 12.89 -28.74 -13.51
N LEU A 47 11.91 -27.89 -13.84
CA LEU A 47 11.12 -28.05 -15.06
C LEU A 47 11.97 -27.77 -16.32
N PRO A 48 11.69 -28.48 -17.44
CA PRO A 48 12.16 -28.06 -18.76
C PRO A 48 11.69 -26.61 -19.09
N PRO A 49 12.44 -25.84 -19.88
CA PRO A 49 12.08 -24.47 -20.22
C PRO A 49 10.64 -24.30 -20.71
N THR A 50 10.17 -25.17 -21.60
CA THR A 50 8.79 -25.13 -22.11
C THR A 50 7.74 -25.28 -21.04
N ASP A 51 8.00 -26.08 -20.00
CA ASP A 51 7.05 -26.31 -18.91
C ASP A 51 7.12 -25.19 -17.84
N ARG A 52 8.28 -24.52 -17.67
CA ARG A 52 8.38 -23.26 -16.91
C ARG A 52 7.46 -22.20 -17.52
N GLY A 53 7.49 -22.06 -18.85
CA GLY A 53 6.62 -21.14 -19.56
C GLY A 53 5.13 -21.43 -19.34
N LYS A 54 4.73 -22.70 -19.35
CA LYS A 54 3.36 -23.10 -19.03
C LYS A 54 3.01 -22.74 -17.58
N ALA A 55 3.89 -23.03 -16.61
CA ALA A 55 3.67 -22.73 -15.21
C ALA A 55 3.47 -21.22 -14.97
N LEU A 56 4.30 -20.36 -15.58
CA LEU A 56 4.15 -18.90 -15.52
C LEU A 56 2.85 -18.42 -16.14
N ARG A 57 2.44 -18.99 -17.28
CA ARG A 57 1.16 -18.64 -17.92
C ARG A 57 -0.04 -19.05 -17.09
N VAL A 58 -0.02 -20.23 -16.46
CA VAL A 58 -1.08 -20.69 -15.54
C VAL A 58 -1.20 -19.75 -14.34
N TRP A 59 -0.07 -19.38 -13.74
CA TRP A 59 -0.06 -18.43 -12.63
C TRP A 59 -0.58 -17.04 -13.04
N ALA A 60 -0.08 -16.49 -14.15
CA ALA A 60 -0.49 -15.18 -14.63
C ALA A 60 -1.98 -15.13 -15.04
N ALA A 61 -2.50 -16.22 -15.64
CA ALA A 61 -3.91 -16.34 -15.94
C ALA A 61 -4.76 -16.35 -14.67
N GLY A 62 -4.32 -17.07 -13.62
CA GLY A 62 -4.95 -17.03 -12.32
C GLY A 62 -4.95 -15.64 -11.69
N ALA A 63 -3.83 -14.93 -11.75
CA ALA A 63 -3.74 -13.55 -11.25
C ALA A 63 -4.68 -12.59 -12.01
N ARG A 64 -4.84 -12.77 -13.32
CA ARG A 64 -5.75 -11.95 -14.15
C ARG A 64 -7.23 -12.28 -13.97
N SER A 65 -7.57 -13.43 -13.44
CA SER A 65 -8.98 -13.79 -13.17
C SER A 65 -9.53 -13.16 -11.88
N VAL A 66 -8.67 -12.51 -11.10
CA VAL A 66 -9.05 -11.80 -9.89
C VAL A 66 -9.89 -10.56 -10.26
N PRO A 67 -10.96 -10.25 -9.51
CA PRO A 67 -11.75 -9.03 -9.76
C PRO A 67 -10.90 -7.77 -9.75
N GLY A 68 -11.20 -6.84 -10.66
CA GLY A 68 -10.50 -5.56 -10.77
C GLY A 68 -9.29 -5.60 -11.71
N ARG A 69 -8.17 -5.03 -11.29
CA ARG A 69 -6.95 -4.90 -12.11
C ARG A 69 -5.78 -5.62 -11.47
N THR A 70 -4.97 -6.27 -12.28
CA THR A 70 -3.71 -6.88 -11.86
C THR A 70 -2.56 -6.45 -12.74
N SER A 71 -1.40 -6.22 -12.12
CA SER A 71 -0.15 -5.91 -12.80
C SER A 71 0.96 -6.80 -12.25
N LEU A 72 1.86 -7.22 -13.15
CA LEU A 72 2.96 -8.13 -12.85
C LEU A 72 4.28 -7.36 -12.86
N TYR A 73 5.11 -7.64 -11.86
CA TYR A 73 6.44 -7.04 -11.74
C TYR A 73 7.48 -8.10 -11.43
N GLN A 74 8.63 -7.98 -12.06
CA GLN A 74 9.85 -8.67 -11.71
C GLN A 74 10.47 -7.99 -10.50
N LEU A 75 10.86 -8.74 -9.46
CA LEU A 75 11.59 -8.25 -8.29
C LEU A 75 13.06 -8.64 -8.32
N TYR A 76 13.39 -9.93 -8.60
CA TYR A 76 14.80 -10.30 -8.74
C TYR A 76 15.41 -9.63 -9.99
N PRO A 77 16.60 -8.98 -9.91
CA PRO A 77 17.58 -9.02 -8.82
C PRO A 77 17.50 -7.84 -7.82
N THR A 78 16.46 -7.00 -7.83
CA THR A 78 16.33 -5.88 -6.86
C THR A 78 16.10 -6.39 -5.43
N ARG A 79 15.53 -7.61 -5.30
CA ARG A 79 15.34 -8.34 -4.04
C ARG A 79 15.74 -9.79 -4.24
N ALA A 80 16.50 -10.33 -3.28
CA ALA A 80 16.94 -11.74 -3.32
C ALA A 80 15.89 -12.71 -2.81
N GLU A 81 14.95 -12.21 -1.98
CA GLU A 81 13.96 -13.03 -1.29
C GLU A 81 12.71 -13.30 -2.11
N ALA A 82 12.54 -12.60 -3.25
CA ALA A 82 11.36 -12.75 -4.10
C ALA A 82 11.71 -12.48 -5.58
N ASP A 83 11.08 -13.23 -6.47
CA ASP A 83 11.29 -13.11 -7.92
C ASP A 83 10.22 -12.23 -8.57
N LEU A 84 8.99 -12.32 -8.09
CA LEU A 84 7.81 -11.72 -8.68
C LEU A 84 6.98 -10.96 -7.66
N LEU A 85 6.25 -9.95 -8.15
CA LEU A 85 5.19 -9.28 -7.40
C LEU A 85 3.94 -9.14 -8.28
N VAL A 86 2.79 -9.41 -7.68
CA VAL A 86 1.46 -9.09 -8.23
C VAL A 86 0.91 -7.89 -7.46
N TRP A 87 0.55 -6.84 -8.17
CA TRP A 87 -0.31 -5.79 -7.64
C TRP A 87 -1.73 -6.02 -8.15
N ALA A 88 -2.66 -6.33 -7.25
CA ALA A 88 -4.09 -6.42 -7.51
C ALA A 88 -4.81 -5.22 -6.90
N ALA A 89 -5.79 -4.67 -7.63
CA ALA A 89 -6.63 -3.58 -7.13
C ALA A 89 -8.09 -3.81 -7.56
N ALA A 90 -9.02 -3.60 -6.63
CA ALA A 90 -10.46 -3.74 -6.86
C ALA A 90 -11.25 -2.66 -6.12
N MET A 91 -12.45 -2.32 -6.63
CA MET A 91 -13.39 -1.50 -5.88
C MET A 91 -13.74 -2.19 -4.56
N ALA A 92 -13.90 -1.41 -3.51
CA ALA A 92 -14.17 -1.89 -2.15
C ALA A 92 -15.28 -1.11 -1.45
N ASP A 93 -16.26 -0.63 -2.21
CA ASP A 93 -17.43 0.06 -1.68
C ASP A 93 -18.43 -0.92 -1.08
N ASP A 94 -18.54 -2.12 -1.67
CA ASP A 94 -19.28 -3.24 -1.10
C ASP A 94 -18.43 -3.90 -0.01
N PRO A 95 -18.96 -4.08 1.22
CA PRO A 95 -18.27 -4.80 2.30
C PRO A 95 -17.82 -6.23 1.94
N ALA A 96 -18.46 -6.89 0.96
CA ALA A 96 -18.10 -8.23 0.51
C ALA A 96 -16.94 -8.24 -0.52
N ALA A 97 -16.65 -7.11 -1.18
CA ALA A 97 -15.64 -7.06 -2.23
C ALA A 97 -14.21 -7.45 -1.75
N PRO A 98 -13.74 -7.09 -0.55
CA PRO A 98 -12.46 -7.58 -0.04
C PRO A 98 -12.41 -9.10 0.11
N ASP A 99 -13.48 -9.74 0.60
CA ASP A 99 -13.56 -11.20 0.72
C ASP A 99 -13.44 -11.88 -0.65
N GLU A 100 -14.15 -11.39 -1.64
CA GLU A 100 -14.08 -11.91 -2.99
C GLU A 100 -12.66 -11.79 -3.58
N LEU A 101 -12.03 -10.61 -3.44
CA LEU A 101 -10.66 -10.41 -3.90
C LEU A 101 -9.68 -11.39 -3.24
N PHE A 102 -9.73 -11.53 -1.91
CA PHE A 102 -8.83 -12.43 -1.17
C PHE A 102 -9.07 -13.90 -1.52
N ARG A 103 -10.32 -14.30 -1.72
CA ARG A 103 -10.68 -15.66 -2.15
C ARG A 103 -10.07 -15.97 -3.53
N GLU A 104 -10.21 -15.06 -4.50
CA GLU A 104 -9.68 -15.28 -5.84
C GLU A 104 -8.13 -15.21 -5.89
N LEU A 105 -7.50 -14.31 -5.12
CA LEU A 105 -6.05 -14.31 -4.94
C LEU A 105 -5.55 -15.62 -4.32
N GLY A 106 -6.24 -16.13 -3.31
CA GLY A 106 -5.92 -17.42 -2.68
C GLY A 106 -6.04 -18.58 -3.65
N ARG A 107 -7.09 -18.61 -4.48
CA ARG A 107 -7.28 -19.63 -5.53
C ARG A 107 -6.20 -19.57 -6.60
N ALA A 108 -5.85 -18.34 -7.05
CA ALA A 108 -4.79 -18.14 -8.03
C ALA A 108 -3.44 -18.63 -7.49
N ALA A 109 -3.10 -18.28 -6.25
CA ALA A 109 -1.90 -18.76 -5.57
C ALA A 109 -1.89 -20.28 -5.41
N ALA A 110 -3.01 -20.89 -5.02
CA ALA A 110 -3.12 -22.35 -4.84
C ALA A 110 -2.84 -23.14 -6.13
N ARG A 111 -3.30 -22.64 -7.29
CA ARG A 111 -3.06 -23.31 -8.60
C ARG A 111 -1.59 -23.39 -8.98
N ALA A 112 -0.79 -22.43 -8.53
CA ALA A 112 0.64 -22.33 -8.84
C ALA A 112 1.54 -22.74 -7.66
N ARG A 113 0.97 -23.14 -6.50
CA ARG A 113 1.66 -23.36 -5.23
C ARG A 113 2.84 -24.33 -5.33
N ARG A 114 2.78 -25.26 -6.27
CA ARG A 114 3.87 -26.22 -6.52
C ARG A 114 5.16 -25.52 -6.98
N TRP A 115 5.03 -24.42 -7.70
CA TRP A 115 6.16 -23.75 -8.35
C TRP A 115 6.48 -22.38 -7.77
N LEU A 116 5.46 -21.68 -7.25
CA LEU A 116 5.57 -20.34 -6.70
C LEU A 116 5.19 -20.31 -5.22
N GLU A 117 6.12 -19.91 -4.42
CA GLU A 117 5.96 -19.78 -2.98
C GLU A 117 5.50 -18.36 -2.67
N PRO A 118 4.29 -18.14 -2.10
CA PRO A 118 3.90 -16.84 -1.59
C PRO A 118 4.83 -16.41 -0.47
N GLY A 119 5.23 -15.16 -0.53
CA GLY A 119 6.05 -14.50 0.47
C GLY A 119 5.32 -13.33 1.12
N LEU A 120 5.98 -12.19 1.15
CA LEU A 120 5.47 -10.97 1.77
C LEU A 120 4.24 -10.43 1.04
N THR A 121 3.27 -9.92 1.81
CA THR A 121 2.09 -9.21 1.28
C THR A 121 1.93 -7.86 1.95
N PHE A 122 1.46 -6.86 1.18
CA PHE A 122 0.99 -5.58 1.70
C PHE A 122 -0.38 -5.29 1.11
N TRP A 123 -1.27 -4.71 1.90
CA TRP A 123 -2.55 -4.26 1.39
C TRP A 123 -3.15 -3.15 2.23
N GLY A 124 -4.11 -2.44 1.67
CA GLY A 124 -4.83 -1.38 2.33
C GLY A 124 -5.90 -0.77 1.42
N LEU A 125 -6.59 0.23 1.94
CA LEU A 125 -7.70 0.90 1.28
C LEU A 125 -7.36 2.35 0.96
N THR A 126 -7.81 2.85 -0.19
CA THR A 126 -7.75 4.28 -0.47
C THR A 126 -8.68 5.05 0.47
N ARG A 127 -8.26 6.26 0.84
CA ARG A 127 -9.06 7.23 1.60
C ARG A 127 -8.76 8.63 1.11
N PRO A 128 -9.72 9.57 1.17
CA PRO A 128 -9.44 10.99 0.97
C PRO A 128 -8.35 11.48 1.92
N SER A 129 -7.40 12.23 1.40
CA SER A 129 -6.34 12.81 2.23
C SER A 129 -6.87 13.98 3.06
N PRO A 130 -6.57 14.07 4.37
CA PRO A 130 -6.93 15.23 5.18
C PRO A 130 -6.04 16.45 4.93
N TYR A 131 -5.00 16.32 4.10
CA TYR A 131 -3.96 17.33 3.87
C TYR A 131 -4.08 18.04 2.52
N VAL A 132 -4.85 17.51 1.58
CA VAL A 132 -5.08 18.09 0.26
C VAL A 132 -6.57 18.14 -0.05
N ARG A 133 -7.02 19.22 -0.71
CA ARG A 133 -8.44 19.40 -1.08
C ARG A 133 -8.81 18.68 -2.36
N GLU A 134 -7.87 18.56 -3.28
CA GLU A 134 -8.06 17.93 -4.60
C GLU A 134 -7.04 16.82 -4.80
N ALA A 135 -7.40 15.82 -5.60
CA ALA A 135 -6.47 14.77 -6.01
C ALA A 135 -5.27 15.39 -6.73
N SER A 136 -4.07 14.94 -6.40
CA SER A 136 -2.86 15.37 -7.10
C SER A 136 -2.90 14.90 -8.56
N LYS A 137 -2.37 15.70 -9.48
CA LYS A 137 -2.14 15.28 -10.88
C LYS A 137 -1.18 14.07 -10.98
N THR A 138 -0.37 13.86 -9.95
CA THR A 138 0.55 12.72 -9.82
C THR A 138 -0.08 11.55 -9.05
N ALA A 139 -1.39 11.60 -8.74
CA ALA A 139 -2.05 10.47 -8.09
C ALA A 139 -2.14 9.27 -9.03
N ILE A 140 -1.79 8.09 -8.52
CA ILE A 140 -1.99 6.83 -9.22
C ILE A 140 -3.46 6.43 -9.05
N ASP A 141 -4.16 6.19 -10.17
CA ASP A 141 -5.40 5.44 -10.16
C ASP A 141 -5.07 3.94 -10.10
N PRO A 142 -5.39 3.23 -9.02
CA PRO A 142 -5.07 1.82 -8.90
C PRO A 142 -5.83 0.93 -9.90
N LEU A 143 -6.92 1.42 -10.49
CA LEU A 143 -7.73 0.68 -11.46
C LEU A 143 -7.38 1.00 -12.92
N ALA A 144 -6.49 1.97 -13.19
CA ALA A 144 -6.05 2.28 -14.54
C ALA A 144 -5.30 1.12 -15.19
N ASP A 145 -5.36 1.03 -16.51
CA ASP A 145 -4.60 0.06 -17.30
C ASP A 145 -3.13 0.44 -17.45
N GLU A 146 -2.86 1.75 -17.52
CA GLU A 146 -1.51 2.28 -17.68
C GLU A 146 -0.74 2.25 -16.37
N ARG A 147 0.49 1.69 -16.44
CA ARG A 147 1.46 1.63 -15.35
C ARG A 147 2.81 2.12 -15.84
N ALA A 148 3.55 2.80 -14.97
CA ALA A 148 4.93 3.15 -15.28
C ALA A 148 5.84 1.90 -15.31
N ARG A 149 7.04 2.08 -15.85
CA ARG A 149 8.05 1.02 -15.95
C ARG A 149 8.44 0.46 -14.58
N TYR A 150 8.60 1.32 -13.59
CA TYR A 150 9.05 0.93 -12.26
C TYR A 150 7.96 1.20 -11.22
N LEU A 151 7.80 0.24 -10.33
CA LEU A 151 6.99 0.31 -9.11
C LEU A 151 7.93 0.31 -7.92
N VAL A 152 7.70 1.22 -6.96
CA VAL A 152 8.31 1.12 -5.63
C VAL A 152 7.19 1.07 -4.60
N VAL A 153 7.15 0.01 -3.79
CA VAL A 153 6.12 -0.19 -2.76
C VAL A 153 6.74 -0.62 -1.44
N TYR A 154 6.26 -0.04 -0.35
CA TYR A 154 6.75 -0.37 0.98
C TYR A 154 5.71 -0.08 2.09
N PRO A 155 5.79 -0.80 3.23
CA PRO A 155 5.01 -0.49 4.41
C PRO A 155 5.53 0.79 5.05
N PHE A 156 4.64 1.55 5.67
CA PHE A 156 5.00 2.79 6.32
C PHE A 156 4.31 2.90 7.67
N VAL A 157 5.09 3.19 8.71
CA VAL A 157 4.61 3.32 10.09
C VAL A 157 5.05 4.66 10.63
N LYS A 158 4.12 5.42 11.17
CA LYS A 158 4.36 6.66 11.89
C LYS A 158 4.74 6.39 13.35
N THR A 159 5.46 7.33 13.96
CA THR A 159 5.67 7.29 15.42
C THR A 159 4.37 7.57 16.15
N HIS A 160 4.29 7.15 17.43
CA HIS A 160 3.15 7.48 18.27
C HIS A 160 2.93 8.99 18.39
N ASP A 161 4.01 9.77 18.47
CA ASP A 161 3.94 11.23 18.59
C ASP A 161 3.29 11.90 17.38
N TRP A 162 3.40 11.32 16.17
CA TRP A 162 2.66 11.82 15.00
C TRP A 162 1.15 11.88 15.25
N PHE A 163 0.59 10.86 15.85
CA PHE A 163 -0.85 10.76 16.10
C PHE A 163 -1.33 11.67 17.23
N ARG A 164 -0.41 12.11 18.12
CA ARG A 164 -0.69 13.06 19.20
C ARG A 164 -0.64 14.51 18.75
N LEU A 165 -0.01 14.81 17.61
CA LEU A 165 -0.05 16.16 17.04
C LEU A 165 -1.50 16.53 16.68
N ASP A 166 -1.83 17.81 16.91
CA ASP A 166 -3.08 18.34 16.37
C ASP A 166 -3.07 18.36 14.83
N LEU A 167 -4.25 18.55 14.25
CA LEU A 167 -4.39 18.48 12.79
C LEU A 167 -3.65 19.63 12.08
N ASP A 168 -3.56 20.81 12.69
CA ASP A 168 -2.95 21.97 12.04
C ASP A 168 -1.43 21.81 12.00
N ARG A 169 -0.81 21.30 13.08
CA ARG A 169 0.62 20.97 13.06
C ARG A 169 0.92 19.87 12.03
N ARG A 170 0.08 18.85 11.94
CA ARG A 170 0.25 17.81 10.89
C ARG A 170 0.10 18.38 9.48
N ARG A 171 -0.81 19.34 9.27
CA ARG A 171 -0.96 20.02 7.97
C ARG A 171 0.25 20.85 7.61
N GLU A 172 0.84 21.55 8.58
CA GLU A 172 2.07 22.34 8.37
C GLU A 172 3.23 21.42 7.92
N LEU A 173 3.50 20.35 8.66
CA LEU A 173 4.53 19.36 8.35
C LEU A 173 4.31 18.71 6.98
N MET A 174 3.08 18.31 6.68
CA MET A 174 2.73 17.74 5.37
C MET A 174 2.76 18.78 4.27
N GLY A 175 2.57 20.06 4.57
CA GLY A 175 2.70 21.15 3.60
C GLY A 175 4.12 21.23 3.02
N GLU A 176 5.14 21.10 3.85
CA GLU A 176 6.54 21.00 3.39
C GLU A 176 6.75 19.76 2.51
N HIS A 177 6.35 18.60 2.99
CA HIS A 177 6.44 17.32 2.28
C HIS A 177 5.76 17.36 0.90
N ILE A 178 4.57 17.94 0.82
CA ILE A 178 3.81 18.11 -0.43
C ILE A 178 4.52 19.08 -1.39
N ARG A 179 5.13 20.18 -0.88
CA ARG A 179 5.90 21.11 -1.74
C ARG A 179 7.09 20.43 -2.38
N VAL A 180 7.80 19.56 -1.63
CA VAL A 180 8.89 18.75 -2.19
C VAL A 180 8.35 17.81 -3.27
N GLY A 181 7.32 17.04 -2.97
CA GLY A 181 6.73 16.09 -3.91
C GLY A 181 6.28 16.72 -5.23
N ARG A 182 5.74 17.95 -5.19
CA ARG A 182 5.28 18.67 -6.38
C ARG A 182 6.39 19.04 -7.37
N ARG A 183 7.65 19.08 -6.94
CA ARG A 183 8.80 19.33 -7.82
C ARG A 183 9.16 18.15 -8.69
N HIS A 184 8.70 16.95 -8.28
CA HIS A 184 8.98 15.67 -8.95
C HIS A 184 7.72 15.15 -9.64
N GLY A 185 7.20 15.90 -10.62
CA GLY A 185 5.93 15.63 -11.30
C GLY A 185 5.86 14.31 -12.07
N ASP A 186 7.01 13.72 -12.44
CA ASP A 186 7.10 12.45 -13.14
C ASP A 186 6.99 11.23 -12.21
N VAL A 187 7.07 11.45 -10.91
CA VAL A 187 6.89 10.40 -9.90
C VAL A 187 5.44 10.42 -9.43
N ARG A 188 4.68 9.40 -9.78
CA ARG A 188 3.29 9.22 -9.34
C ARG A 188 3.23 8.51 -8.00
N GLN A 189 2.21 8.78 -7.19
CA GLN A 189 2.08 8.21 -5.85
C GLN A 189 0.65 7.77 -5.52
N LEU A 190 0.56 6.75 -4.66
CA LEU A 190 -0.67 6.30 -4.04
C LEU A 190 -0.37 5.96 -2.57
N LEU A 191 -1.27 6.35 -1.68
CA LEU A 191 -1.24 5.96 -0.28
C LEU A 191 -2.45 5.09 0.03
N LEU A 192 -2.19 3.88 0.52
CA LEU A 192 -3.21 2.99 1.04
C LEU A 192 -3.16 3.00 2.56
N TYR A 193 -4.31 2.98 3.19
CA TYR A 193 -4.48 2.97 4.65
C TYR A 193 -4.67 1.55 5.13
N SER A 194 -3.84 1.12 6.09
CA SER A 194 -3.80 -0.26 6.61
C SER A 194 -4.02 -0.34 8.13
N PHE A 195 -4.43 0.75 8.77
CA PHE A 195 -4.61 0.80 10.22
C PHE A 195 -5.46 -0.35 10.77
N GLY A 196 -4.86 -1.19 11.64
CA GLY A 196 -5.50 -2.33 12.25
C GLY A 196 -5.83 -3.48 11.29
N LEU A 197 -5.39 -3.38 10.03
CA LEU A 197 -5.59 -4.40 8.99
C LEU A 197 -4.35 -5.26 8.77
N GLN A 198 -3.17 -4.66 8.90
CA GLN A 198 -1.85 -5.31 8.90
C GLN A 198 -0.92 -4.61 9.89
N ASP A 199 0.37 -4.97 9.87
CA ASP A 199 1.39 -4.47 10.80
C ASP A 199 1.85 -3.02 10.55
N GLN A 200 1.46 -2.43 9.43
CA GLN A 200 1.77 -1.05 9.05
C GLN A 200 0.54 -0.14 9.12
N ASP A 201 0.78 1.16 9.26
CA ASP A 201 -0.27 2.17 9.18
C ASP A 201 -0.71 2.41 7.73
N PHE A 202 0.26 2.36 6.81
CA PHE A 202 0.08 2.65 5.39
C PHE A 202 0.89 1.71 4.51
N VAL A 203 0.45 1.58 3.26
CA VAL A 203 1.29 1.13 2.14
C VAL A 203 1.52 2.32 1.23
N VAL A 204 2.79 2.69 1.04
CA VAL A 204 3.20 3.75 0.12
C VAL A 204 3.58 3.13 -1.20
N VAL A 205 3.02 3.68 -2.27
CA VAL A 205 3.20 3.18 -3.63
C VAL A 205 3.66 4.32 -4.51
N TYR A 206 4.73 4.10 -5.25
CA TYR A 206 5.21 5.02 -6.28
C TYR A 206 5.34 4.32 -7.61
N GLU A 207 5.05 5.04 -8.66
CA GLU A 207 5.36 4.67 -10.03
C GLU A 207 6.25 5.74 -10.67
N THR A 208 7.29 5.31 -11.38
CA THR A 208 8.24 6.21 -12.02
C THR A 208 8.74 5.64 -13.35
N PRO A 209 9.02 6.47 -14.35
CA PRO A 209 9.74 6.04 -15.55
C PRO A 209 11.24 5.86 -15.30
N ASP A 210 11.80 6.49 -14.24
CA ASP A 210 13.23 6.53 -13.92
C ASP A 210 13.45 6.42 -12.41
N LEU A 211 14.29 5.45 -12.00
CA LEU A 211 14.62 5.22 -10.60
C LEU A 211 15.53 6.31 -10.00
N ALA A 212 16.32 7.02 -10.81
CA ALA A 212 17.13 8.14 -10.33
C ALA A 212 16.24 9.28 -9.87
N LEU A 213 15.20 9.67 -10.65
CA LEU A 213 14.23 10.69 -10.28
C LEU A 213 13.50 10.32 -8.96
N PHE A 214 13.16 9.04 -8.79
CA PHE A 214 12.56 8.59 -7.53
C PHE A 214 13.54 8.68 -6.35
N SER A 215 14.80 8.30 -6.57
CA SER A 215 15.84 8.40 -5.54
C SER A 215 16.07 9.84 -5.09
N ASP A 216 16.11 10.78 -6.03
CA ASP A 216 16.26 12.21 -5.75
C ASP A 216 15.07 12.74 -4.95
N LEU A 217 13.83 12.39 -5.32
CA LEU A 217 12.63 12.72 -4.55
C LEU A 217 12.75 12.24 -3.10
N VAL A 218 13.11 10.96 -2.90
CA VAL A 218 13.21 10.39 -1.56
C VAL A 218 14.34 11.04 -0.76
N HIS A 219 15.48 11.35 -1.42
CA HIS A 219 16.58 12.07 -0.78
C HIS A 219 16.11 13.42 -0.22
N GLU A 220 15.39 14.21 -1.02
CA GLU A 220 14.84 15.49 -0.56
C GLU A 220 13.79 15.31 0.55
N LEU A 221 12.91 14.33 0.43
CA LEU A 221 11.89 14.05 1.45
C LEU A 221 12.48 13.64 2.80
N ARG A 222 13.67 13.04 2.82
CA ARG A 222 14.37 12.69 4.07
C ARG A 222 14.84 13.91 4.86
N ALA A 223 15.00 15.05 4.22
CA ALA A 223 15.35 16.30 4.88
C ALA A 223 14.13 17.05 5.47
N THR A 224 12.90 16.64 5.15
CA THR A 224 11.68 17.28 5.66
C THR A 224 11.44 16.94 7.15
N GLU A 225 10.85 17.90 7.87
CA GLU A 225 10.53 17.74 9.30
C GLU A 225 9.56 16.56 9.56
N ALA A 226 8.64 16.29 8.62
CA ALA A 226 7.71 15.16 8.68
C ALA A 226 8.42 13.79 8.76
N ARG A 227 9.68 13.71 8.33
CA ARG A 227 10.51 12.48 8.39
C ARG A 227 10.82 12.05 9.82
N ALA A 228 10.97 12.98 10.75
CA ALA A 228 11.23 12.68 12.16
C ALA A 228 10.12 11.80 12.80
N TYR A 229 8.93 11.84 12.23
CA TYR A 229 7.77 11.06 12.68
C TYR A 229 7.59 9.75 11.93
N THR A 230 8.63 9.21 11.30
CA THR A 230 8.59 7.90 10.63
C THR A 230 9.28 6.86 11.50
N ALA A 231 8.54 5.86 11.96
CA ALA A 231 9.08 4.76 12.77
C ALA A 231 9.68 3.66 11.88
N ARG A 232 9.01 3.33 10.75
CA ARG A 232 9.46 2.28 9.83
C ARG A 232 8.95 2.55 8.41
N ASP A 233 9.82 2.27 7.43
CA ASP A 233 9.53 2.35 5.99
C ASP A 233 10.23 1.21 5.21
N THR A 234 10.33 0.05 5.81
CA THR A 234 10.98 -1.14 5.24
C THR A 234 10.14 -2.40 5.44
N PRO A 235 10.32 -3.44 4.59
CA PRO A 235 11.20 -3.52 3.43
C PRO A 235 10.68 -2.71 2.24
N ILE A 236 11.59 -2.16 1.42
CA ILE A 236 11.28 -1.48 0.17
C ILE A 236 11.36 -2.50 -0.96
N LEU A 237 10.30 -2.60 -1.77
CA LEU A 237 10.24 -3.45 -2.94
C LEU A 237 10.28 -2.58 -4.20
N THR A 238 11.27 -2.78 -5.04
CA THR A 238 11.37 -2.12 -6.35
C THR A 238 11.15 -3.15 -7.44
N GLY A 239 10.07 -3.00 -8.19
CA GLY A 239 9.67 -3.92 -9.26
C GLY A 239 9.76 -3.30 -10.63
N VAL A 240 10.12 -4.11 -11.62
CA VAL A 240 10.08 -3.76 -13.03
C VAL A 240 8.83 -4.37 -13.66
N ARG A 241 7.98 -3.54 -14.26
CA ARG A 241 6.76 -4.01 -14.93
C ARG A 241 7.10 -5.01 -16.04
N ARG A 242 6.39 -6.14 -16.06
CA ARG A 242 6.54 -7.19 -17.06
C ARG A 242 5.19 -7.70 -17.54
N THR A 243 5.17 -8.09 -18.80
CA THR A 243 4.13 -8.99 -19.31
C THR A 243 4.49 -10.43 -18.94
N VAL A 244 3.56 -11.36 -19.09
CA VAL A 244 3.88 -12.79 -18.90
C VAL A 244 4.85 -13.28 -19.96
N ASP A 245 4.80 -12.72 -21.17
CA ASP A 245 5.72 -13.09 -22.26
C ASP A 245 7.15 -12.64 -21.96
N ASP A 246 7.35 -11.43 -21.39
CA ASP A 246 8.66 -10.98 -20.90
C ASP A 246 9.23 -11.94 -19.85
N LEU A 247 8.38 -12.42 -18.92
CA LEU A 247 8.80 -13.36 -17.86
C LEU A 247 9.16 -14.74 -18.45
N VAL A 248 8.41 -15.20 -19.44
CA VAL A 248 8.70 -16.47 -20.15
C VAL A 248 10.00 -16.34 -20.91
N GLU A 249 10.22 -15.26 -21.67
CA GLU A 249 11.49 -15.02 -22.39
C GLU A 249 12.70 -15.00 -21.44
N MET A 250 12.53 -14.42 -20.25
CA MET A 250 13.61 -14.27 -19.28
C MET A 250 14.00 -15.59 -18.58
N TRP A 251 13.03 -16.49 -18.32
CA TRP A 251 13.25 -17.65 -17.44
C TRP A 251 13.02 -19.01 -18.11
N CYS A 252 12.69 -19.01 -19.38
CA CYS A 252 12.42 -20.23 -20.16
C CYS A 252 13.24 -20.33 -21.44
#